data_4268358341b7f88f5c2c11084fe132da
#
_entry.id   4268358341b7f88f5c2c11084fe132da
#
_cell.length_a   1.000
_cell.length_b   1.000
_cell.length_c   1.000
_cell.angle_alpha   90.00
_cell.angle_beta   90.00
_cell.angle_gamma   90.00
#
_symmetry.space_group_name_H-M   'P 1'
#
loop_
_entity.id
_entity.type
_entity.pdbx_description
1 polymer ?
#
loop_
_entity_poly.entity_id
_entity_poly.type
_entity_poly.pdbx_seq_one_letter_code
_entity_poly.pdbx_strand_id
1 'polypeptide(L)'
;MENRTVVAVDLAKTVFEIAASDIPGQVSRVERLSRSKFLAFFEPMPPSVVVMEACGSATYWGRRIQALGHHVALLPPHQVRPYVTRNKTDRTDAKGILEAHRNKDIHPVPIKTVEQQVIGSLHRFRSGWISARTAQVNTLRGLLREFGVTIPVGISKVLPAVRLLIEDADSAIPDPLRPVVALACDEIETLTQKVKHSERELEALAKTIPEVARILSIPGVGMIVATAFFAFVGDVTRFPSGRHLASYLGLTPRER
;
A
#
# COMPACT_ATOMS: atom_id res chain seq x y z
N MET A 1 11.96 -33.18 -6.50
CA MET A 1 12.07 -31.80 -6.02
C MET A 1 13.45 -31.62 -5.44
N GLU A 2 14.30 -30.81 -6.07
CA GLU A 2 15.60 -30.50 -5.51
C GLU A 2 15.44 -29.95 -4.09
N ASN A 3 16.25 -30.50 -3.18
CA ASN A 3 16.24 -30.11 -1.77
C ASN A 3 16.90 -28.72 -1.65
N ARG A 4 16.14 -27.67 -1.94
CA ARG A 4 16.64 -26.27 -1.88
C ARG A 4 16.54 -25.78 -0.45
N THR A 5 17.61 -25.17 0.03
CA THR A 5 17.60 -24.45 1.32
C THR A 5 16.49 -23.41 1.33
N VAL A 6 15.68 -23.40 2.37
CA VAL A 6 14.65 -22.38 2.63
C VAL A 6 15.18 -21.41 3.68
N VAL A 7 15.18 -20.13 3.38
CA VAL A 7 15.67 -19.07 4.26
C VAL A 7 14.50 -18.14 4.59
N ALA A 8 14.00 -18.22 5.80
CA ALA A 8 13.01 -17.27 6.31
C ALA A 8 13.70 -16.03 6.87
N VAL A 9 13.15 -14.87 6.58
CA VAL A 9 13.68 -13.56 7.04
C VAL A 9 12.56 -12.76 7.68
N ASP A 10 12.76 -12.41 8.93
CA ASP A 10 11.98 -11.35 9.56
C ASP A 10 12.64 -9.98 9.33
N LEU A 11 11.92 -9.08 8.67
CA LEU A 11 12.40 -7.78 8.22
C LEU A 11 12.05 -6.69 9.24
N ALA A 12 13.02 -6.27 10.03
CA ALA A 12 12.89 -5.09 10.87
C ALA A 12 13.48 -3.83 10.20
N LYS A 13 13.55 -2.73 10.92
CA LYS A 13 14.04 -1.46 10.38
C LYS A 13 15.54 -1.47 10.11
N THR A 14 16.33 -2.00 11.03
CA THR A 14 17.80 -1.92 11.03
C THR A 14 18.49 -3.26 11.08
N VAL A 15 17.82 -4.28 11.61
CA VAL A 15 18.34 -5.62 11.84
C VAL A 15 17.35 -6.64 11.30
N PHE A 16 17.84 -7.71 10.70
CA PHE A 16 17.04 -8.80 10.16
C PHE A 16 17.37 -10.10 10.87
N GLU A 17 16.35 -10.86 11.24
CA GLU A 17 16.52 -12.21 11.78
C GLU A 17 16.31 -13.23 10.68
N ILE A 18 17.22 -14.19 10.61
CA ILE A 18 17.24 -15.23 9.59
C ILE A 18 17.10 -16.59 10.25
N ALA A 19 16.25 -17.42 9.69
CA ALA A 19 16.18 -18.83 10.01
C ALA A 19 16.31 -19.65 8.71
N ALA A 20 17.36 -20.45 8.59
CA ALA A 20 17.56 -21.32 7.43
C ALA A 20 17.21 -22.77 7.76
N SER A 21 16.71 -23.50 6.77
CA SER A 21 16.32 -24.89 6.83
C SER A 21 16.77 -25.61 5.57
N ASP A 22 17.63 -26.60 5.72
CA ASP A 22 18.06 -27.48 4.65
C ASP A 22 17.19 -28.74 4.57
N ILE A 23 16.54 -29.07 5.68
CA ILE A 23 15.63 -30.22 5.80
C ILE A 23 14.28 -29.68 6.31
N PRO A 24 13.16 -29.97 5.63
CA PRO A 24 11.85 -29.52 6.06
C PRO A 24 11.56 -29.87 7.52
N GLY A 25 11.20 -28.88 8.32
CA GLY A 25 10.91 -29.04 9.76
C GLY A 25 12.08 -28.86 10.71
N GLN A 26 13.31 -28.74 10.19
CA GLN A 26 14.50 -28.52 11.02
C GLN A 26 15.10 -27.15 10.68
N VAL A 27 15.33 -26.34 11.69
CA VAL A 27 16.09 -25.09 11.54
C VAL A 27 17.57 -25.41 11.71
N SER A 28 18.33 -25.34 10.61
CA SER A 28 19.76 -25.61 10.59
C SER A 28 20.60 -24.43 11.08
N ARG A 29 20.13 -23.20 10.85
CA ARG A 29 20.89 -21.98 11.16
C ARG A 29 19.96 -20.84 11.54
N VAL A 30 20.36 -20.07 12.54
CA VAL A 30 19.69 -18.81 12.92
C VAL A 30 20.75 -17.72 13.03
N GLU A 31 20.52 -16.61 12.37
CA GLU A 31 21.44 -15.47 12.35
C GLU A 31 20.71 -14.15 12.49
N ARG A 32 21.43 -13.19 13.04
CA ARG A 32 21.02 -11.80 13.13
C ARG A 32 21.94 -10.94 12.28
N LEU A 33 21.40 -10.28 11.26
CA LEU A 33 22.17 -9.49 10.32
C LEU A 33 21.81 -8.00 10.42
N SER A 34 22.82 -7.15 10.31
CA SER A 34 22.59 -5.75 10.08
C SER A 34 22.09 -5.51 8.66
N ARG A 35 21.35 -4.44 8.44
CA ARG A 35 20.85 -4.05 7.13
C ARG A 35 21.93 -3.98 6.05
N SER A 36 23.15 -3.53 6.40
CA SER A 36 24.28 -3.41 5.49
C SER A 36 24.87 -4.77 5.06
N LYS A 37 24.79 -5.78 5.91
CA LYS A 37 25.32 -7.12 5.65
C LYS A 37 24.29 -8.06 5.01
N PHE A 38 23.05 -7.63 4.88
CA PHE A 38 21.94 -8.52 4.52
C PHE A 38 22.06 -9.13 3.11
N LEU A 39 22.40 -8.33 2.09
CA LEU A 39 22.56 -8.88 0.73
C LEU A 39 23.82 -9.74 0.58
N ALA A 40 24.93 -9.34 1.21
CA ALA A 40 26.17 -10.10 1.19
C ALA A 40 26.03 -11.50 1.80
N PHE A 41 25.02 -11.72 2.64
CA PHE A 41 24.69 -13.06 3.15
C PHE A 41 24.20 -14.01 2.04
N PHE A 42 23.47 -13.49 1.05
CA PHE A 42 22.90 -14.30 -0.04
C PHE A 42 23.87 -14.49 -1.22
N GLU A 43 24.82 -13.58 -1.43
CA GLU A 43 25.75 -13.63 -2.57
C GLU A 43 26.50 -14.96 -2.75
N PRO A 44 27.05 -15.59 -1.67
CA PRO A 44 27.75 -16.86 -1.78
C PRO A 44 26.81 -18.08 -1.76
N MET A 45 25.52 -17.91 -1.55
CA MET A 45 24.58 -19.03 -1.44
C MET A 45 24.16 -19.57 -2.80
N PRO A 46 23.99 -20.89 -2.94
CA PRO A 46 23.35 -21.45 -4.12
C PRO A 46 21.89 -20.97 -4.20
N PRO A 47 21.26 -21.01 -5.40
CA PRO A 47 19.87 -20.62 -5.58
C PRO A 47 18.94 -21.29 -4.55
N SER A 48 18.40 -20.47 -3.65
CA SER A 48 17.62 -20.89 -2.48
C SER A 48 16.21 -20.28 -2.52
N VAL A 49 15.31 -20.75 -1.68
CA VAL A 49 13.98 -20.15 -1.49
C VAL A 49 14.04 -19.19 -0.30
N VAL A 50 13.85 -17.90 -0.55
CA VAL A 50 13.84 -16.88 0.51
C VAL A 50 12.40 -16.47 0.80
N VAL A 51 12.00 -16.61 2.05
CA VAL A 51 10.62 -16.36 2.49
C VAL A 51 10.60 -15.18 3.46
N MET A 52 9.71 -14.22 3.21
CA MET A 52 9.56 -13.03 4.03
C MET A 52 8.07 -12.74 4.27
N GLU A 53 7.76 -12.10 5.39
CA GLU A 53 6.44 -11.52 5.57
C GLU A 53 6.27 -10.28 4.66
N ALA A 54 5.11 -10.14 4.02
CA ALA A 54 4.80 -9.01 3.16
C ALA A 54 4.60 -7.72 3.99
N CYS A 55 5.70 -7.02 4.24
CA CYS A 55 5.77 -5.75 4.98
C CYS A 55 6.21 -4.59 4.08
N GLY A 56 6.35 -3.39 4.65
CA GLY A 56 6.68 -2.17 3.90
C GLY A 56 7.98 -2.22 3.10
N SER A 57 8.99 -3.00 3.52
CA SER A 57 10.28 -3.13 2.82
C SER A 57 10.45 -4.44 2.04
N ALA A 58 9.54 -5.41 2.21
CA ALA A 58 9.68 -6.76 1.67
C ALA A 58 9.82 -6.79 0.13
N THR A 59 9.06 -5.97 -0.58
CA THR A 59 9.14 -5.90 -2.04
C THR A 59 10.50 -5.36 -2.53
N TYR A 60 11.08 -4.37 -1.84
CA TYR A 60 12.41 -3.87 -2.17
C TYR A 60 13.47 -4.97 -2.01
N TRP A 61 13.49 -5.64 -0.87
CA TRP A 61 14.43 -6.72 -0.61
C TRP A 61 14.18 -7.92 -1.50
N GLY A 62 12.91 -8.23 -1.76
CA GLY A 62 12.52 -9.31 -2.67
C GLY A 62 13.14 -9.15 -4.05
N ARG A 63 13.04 -7.96 -4.68
CA ARG A 63 13.67 -7.70 -5.98
C ARG A 63 15.19 -7.81 -5.92
N ARG A 64 15.82 -7.31 -4.84
CA ARG A 64 17.29 -7.38 -4.70
C ARG A 64 17.78 -8.82 -4.56
N ILE A 65 17.06 -9.65 -3.80
CA ILE A 65 17.38 -11.07 -3.60
C ILE A 65 17.10 -11.87 -4.88
N GLN A 66 16.01 -11.58 -5.60
CA GLN A 66 15.74 -12.18 -6.90
C GLN A 66 16.85 -11.88 -7.93
N ALA A 67 17.41 -10.69 -7.91
CA ALA A 67 18.53 -10.30 -8.78
C ALA A 67 19.83 -11.10 -8.49
N LEU A 68 19.95 -11.71 -7.31
CA LEU A 68 21.03 -12.65 -6.96
C LEU A 68 20.72 -14.10 -7.37
N GLY A 69 19.61 -14.37 -8.04
CA GLY A 69 19.23 -15.71 -8.52
C GLY A 69 18.42 -16.56 -7.54
N HIS A 70 17.97 -15.99 -6.42
CA HIS A 70 17.13 -16.71 -5.46
C HIS A 70 15.65 -16.61 -5.80
N HIS A 71 14.87 -17.61 -5.39
CA HIS A 71 13.42 -17.57 -5.40
C HIS A 71 12.91 -16.83 -4.16
N VAL A 72 12.00 -15.87 -4.32
CA VAL A 72 11.45 -15.13 -3.18
C VAL A 72 9.95 -15.32 -3.08
N ALA A 73 9.47 -15.68 -1.89
CA ALA A 73 8.06 -15.79 -1.54
C ALA A 73 7.70 -14.78 -0.44
N LEU A 74 6.72 -13.91 -0.71
CA LEU A 74 6.19 -12.98 0.28
C LEU A 74 4.90 -13.55 0.85
N LEU A 75 4.85 -13.83 2.15
CA LEU A 75 3.66 -14.38 2.80
C LEU A 75 2.77 -13.27 3.38
N PRO A 76 1.43 -13.39 3.26
CA PRO A 76 0.51 -12.42 3.85
C PRO A 76 0.63 -12.39 5.39
N PRO A 77 0.76 -11.21 6.04
CA PRO A 77 0.98 -11.10 7.49
C PRO A 77 -0.08 -11.80 8.34
N HIS A 78 -1.35 -11.70 7.93
CA HIS A 78 -2.46 -12.32 8.67
C HIS A 78 -2.41 -13.85 8.66
N GLN A 79 -1.77 -14.45 7.64
CA GLN A 79 -1.59 -15.90 7.53
C GLN A 79 -0.30 -16.40 8.21
N VAL A 80 0.69 -15.53 8.41
CA VAL A 80 1.93 -15.84 9.16
C VAL A 80 1.68 -15.77 10.67
N ARG A 81 0.85 -14.82 11.11
CA ARG A 81 0.59 -14.55 12.54
C ARG A 81 0.23 -15.77 13.39
N PRO A 82 -0.56 -16.77 12.93
CA PRO A 82 -0.87 -17.97 13.73
C PRO A 82 0.33 -18.85 14.05
N TYR A 83 1.42 -18.75 13.25
CA TYR A 83 2.65 -19.55 13.42
C TYR A 83 3.67 -18.88 14.35
N VAL A 84 3.45 -17.62 14.71
CA VAL A 84 4.31 -16.89 15.63
C VAL A 84 3.83 -17.19 17.06
N THR A 85 4.70 -17.79 17.88
CA THR A 85 4.39 -18.15 19.25
C THR A 85 4.23 -16.91 20.16
N ARG A 86 3.47 -17.05 21.26
CA ARG A 86 3.09 -15.95 22.17
C ARG A 86 4.27 -15.20 22.80
N ASN A 87 5.41 -15.84 22.98
CA ASN A 87 6.63 -15.18 23.48
C ASN A 87 7.41 -14.61 22.29
N LYS A 88 7.02 -13.42 21.86
CA LYS A 88 7.66 -12.70 20.76
C LYS A 88 9.12 -12.40 21.07
N THR A 89 10.00 -13.10 20.37
CA THR A 89 11.36 -12.64 20.12
C THR A 89 11.54 -12.65 18.60
N ASP A 90 12.30 -11.68 18.07
CA ASP A 90 12.59 -11.60 16.63
C ASP A 90 13.05 -12.96 16.05
N ARG A 91 13.73 -13.77 16.88
CA ARG A 91 14.18 -15.12 16.54
C ARG A 91 13.03 -16.13 16.36
N THR A 92 11.91 -15.96 17.08
CA THR A 92 10.71 -16.80 16.95
C THR A 92 9.91 -16.41 15.73
N ASP A 93 9.97 -15.14 15.31
CA ASP A 93 9.22 -14.63 14.17
C ASP A 93 9.76 -15.19 12.84
N ALA A 94 11.10 -15.24 12.65
CA ALA A 94 11.71 -15.90 11.48
C ALA A 94 11.38 -17.41 11.40
N LYS A 95 11.34 -18.11 12.55
CA LYS A 95 10.89 -19.53 12.59
C LYS A 95 9.41 -19.66 12.23
N GLY A 96 8.56 -18.74 12.71
CA GLY A 96 7.13 -18.70 12.37
C GLY A 96 6.90 -18.53 10.87
N ILE A 97 7.69 -17.67 10.21
CA ILE A 97 7.66 -17.51 8.74
C ILE A 97 8.05 -18.81 8.02
N LEU A 98 9.06 -19.52 8.53
CA LEU A 98 9.51 -20.80 7.97
C LEU A 98 8.40 -21.86 8.05
N GLU A 99 7.71 -21.97 9.19
CA GLU A 99 6.60 -22.90 9.38
C GLU A 99 5.39 -22.51 8.53
N ALA A 100 5.06 -21.23 8.44
CA ALA A 100 3.98 -20.72 7.59
C ALA A 100 4.22 -21.07 6.11
N HIS A 101 5.45 -21.00 5.63
CA HIS A 101 5.81 -21.35 4.24
C HIS A 101 5.54 -22.82 3.90
N ARG A 102 5.55 -23.70 4.87
CA ARG A 102 5.26 -25.14 4.68
C ARG A 102 3.80 -25.44 4.43
N ASN A 103 2.93 -24.54 4.84
CA ASN A 103 1.50 -24.66 4.59
C ASN A 103 1.19 -24.28 3.12
N LYS A 104 0.77 -25.28 2.33
CA LYS A 104 0.44 -25.12 0.91
C LYS A 104 -0.80 -24.25 0.64
N ASP A 105 -1.64 -24.04 1.65
CA ASP A 105 -2.83 -23.18 1.55
C ASP A 105 -2.48 -21.69 1.66
N ILE A 106 -1.25 -21.37 2.05
CA ILE A 106 -0.76 -20.00 2.08
C ILE A 106 -0.20 -19.61 0.70
N HIS A 107 -0.92 -18.76 0.00
CA HIS A 107 -0.51 -18.28 -1.31
C HIS A 107 0.35 -17.01 -1.17
N PRO A 108 1.60 -17.04 -1.67
CA PRO A 108 2.46 -15.86 -1.65
C PRO A 108 1.85 -14.69 -2.42
N VAL A 109 2.08 -13.48 -1.92
CA VAL A 109 1.74 -12.25 -2.65
C VAL A 109 2.87 -11.89 -3.63
N PRO A 110 2.56 -11.29 -4.80
CA PRO A 110 3.57 -10.97 -5.78
C PRO A 110 4.51 -9.87 -5.30
N ILE A 111 5.77 -9.97 -5.71
CA ILE A 111 6.75 -8.91 -5.56
C ILE A 111 6.44 -7.84 -6.61
N LYS A 112 6.12 -6.64 -6.16
CA LYS A 112 5.78 -5.52 -7.05
C LYS A 112 7.00 -5.02 -7.81
N THR A 113 6.80 -4.69 -9.08
CA THR A 113 7.80 -3.94 -9.86
C THR A 113 7.96 -2.52 -9.31
N VAL A 114 8.97 -1.80 -9.79
CA VAL A 114 9.18 -0.40 -9.40
C VAL A 114 8.01 0.46 -9.88
N GLU A 115 7.54 0.24 -11.11
CA GLU A 115 6.38 0.93 -11.69
C GLU A 115 5.11 0.72 -10.86
N GLN A 116 4.83 -0.54 -10.47
CA GLN A 116 3.70 -0.86 -9.59
C GLN A 116 3.79 -0.16 -8.24
N GLN A 117 5.00 -0.06 -7.67
CA GLN A 117 5.20 0.67 -6.40
C GLN A 117 5.03 2.17 -6.56
N VAL A 118 5.52 2.76 -7.66
CA VAL A 118 5.35 4.20 -7.96
C VAL A 118 3.86 4.52 -8.07
N ILE A 119 3.12 3.79 -8.90
CA ILE A 119 1.68 3.99 -9.08
C ILE A 119 0.94 3.78 -7.75
N GLY A 120 1.25 2.71 -7.02
CA GLY A 120 0.67 2.46 -5.70
C GLY A 120 0.95 3.58 -4.69
N SER A 121 2.12 4.22 -4.76
CA SER A 121 2.47 5.36 -3.92
C SER A 121 1.68 6.61 -4.29
N LEU A 122 1.52 6.89 -5.59
CA LEU A 122 0.67 8.00 -6.06
C LEU A 122 -0.78 7.83 -5.59
N HIS A 123 -1.35 6.62 -5.67
CA HIS A 123 -2.68 6.33 -5.14
C HIS A 123 -2.78 6.56 -3.63
N ARG A 124 -1.75 6.19 -2.86
CA ARG A 124 -1.73 6.42 -1.40
C ARG A 124 -1.70 7.90 -1.07
N PHE A 125 -0.83 8.69 -1.73
CA PHE A 125 -0.78 10.13 -1.54
C PHE A 125 -2.10 10.78 -1.94
N ARG A 126 -2.64 10.43 -3.12
CA ARG A 126 -3.94 10.93 -3.57
C ARG A 126 -5.04 10.68 -2.54
N SER A 127 -5.16 9.45 -2.05
CA SER A 127 -6.16 9.09 -1.04
C SER A 127 -5.96 9.85 0.28
N GLY A 128 -4.73 10.02 0.73
CA GLY A 128 -4.40 10.80 1.91
C GLY A 128 -4.80 12.27 1.75
N TRP A 129 -4.51 12.89 0.60
CA TRP A 129 -4.89 14.28 0.34
C TRP A 129 -6.40 14.47 0.20
N ILE A 130 -7.12 13.52 -0.39
CA ILE A 130 -8.59 13.54 -0.43
C ILE A 130 -9.17 13.45 0.98
N SER A 131 -8.66 12.56 1.83
CA SER A 131 -9.10 12.42 3.21
C SER A 131 -8.83 13.68 4.03
N ALA A 132 -7.63 14.26 3.92
CA ALA A 132 -7.27 15.52 4.59
C ALA A 132 -8.17 16.67 4.12
N ARG A 133 -8.39 16.82 2.82
CA ARG A 133 -9.29 17.83 2.25
C ARG A 133 -10.71 17.67 2.77
N THR A 134 -11.22 16.44 2.82
CA THR A 134 -12.57 16.18 3.33
C THR A 134 -12.68 16.52 4.81
N ALA A 135 -11.67 16.20 5.61
CA ALA A 135 -11.62 16.56 7.02
C ALA A 135 -11.64 18.09 7.20
N GLN A 136 -10.80 18.85 6.47
CA GLN A 136 -10.78 20.30 6.52
C GLN A 136 -12.13 20.93 6.13
N VAL A 137 -12.74 20.44 5.05
CA VAL A 137 -14.08 20.92 4.64
C VAL A 137 -15.13 20.66 5.71
N ASN A 138 -15.09 19.51 6.35
CA ASN A 138 -16.05 19.18 7.41
C ASN A 138 -15.82 20.01 8.67
N THR A 139 -14.56 20.25 9.04
CA THR A 139 -14.20 21.16 10.15
C THR A 139 -14.73 22.58 9.86
N LEU A 140 -14.46 23.08 8.66
CA LEU A 140 -14.93 24.42 8.25
C LEU A 140 -16.47 24.51 8.27
N ARG A 141 -17.17 23.48 7.79
CA ARG A 141 -18.64 23.44 7.85
C ARG A 141 -19.17 23.38 9.27
N GLY A 142 -18.53 22.60 10.14
CA GLY A 142 -18.91 22.51 11.56
C GLY A 142 -18.77 23.86 12.24
N LEU A 143 -17.60 24.48 12.10
CA LEU A 143 -17.29 25.78 12.69
C LEU A 143 -18.24 26.86 12.23
N LEU A 144 -18.43 27.04 10.92
CA LEU A 144 -19.30 28.11 10.39
C LEU A 144 -20.77 27.91 10.73
N ARG A 145 -21.20 26.66 10.93
CA ARG A 145 -22.59 26.40 11.39
C ARG A 145 -22.85 26.92 12.79
N GLU A 146 -21.86 26.98 13.68
CA GLU A 146 -22.00 27.56 15.01
C GLU A 146 -22.31 29.06 14.96
N PHE A 147 -21.95 29.72 13.86
CA PHE A 147 -22.29 31.13 13.58
C PHE A 147 -23.50 31.26 12.65
N GLY A 148 -24.30 30.20 12.47
CA GLY A 148 -25.50 30.26 11.62
C GLY A 148 -25.23 30.20 10.12
N VAL A 149 -23.96 30.01 9.70
CA VAL A 149 -23.58 29.98 8.28
C VAL A 149 -23.64 28.55 7.73
N THR A 150 -24.40 28.37 6.65
CA THR A 150 -24.52 27.07 5.95
C THR A 150 -23.78 27.12 4.62
N ILE A 151 -22.87 26.17 4.43
CA ILE A 151 -22.09 26.04 3.20
C ILE A 151 -22.72 24.98 2.27
N PRO A 152 -22.77 25.22 0.95
CA PRO A 152 -23.29 24.26 -0.03
C PRO A 152 -22.58 22.91 -0.01
N VAL A 153 -23.32 21.85 -0.34
CA VAL A 153 -22.75 20.51 -0.53
C VAL A 153 -21.96 20.45 -1.85
N GLY A 154 -20.82 19.74 -1.82
CA GLY A 154 -19.93 19.57 -2.97
C GLY A 154 -18.66 20.42 -2.85
N ILE A 155 -17.51 19.77 -3.08
CA ILE A 155 -16.19 20.40 -2.88
C ILE A 155 -15.96 21.63 -3.76
N SER A 156 -16.45 21.59 -5.01
CA SER A 156 -16.32 22.71 -5.96
C SER A 156 -17.10 23.96 -5.55
N LYS A 157 -18.08 23.83 -4.68
CA LYS A 157 -18.94 24.95 -4.22
C LYS A 157 -18.45 25.56 -2.91
N VAL A 158 -17.64 24.84 -2.13
CA VAL A 158 -17.22 25.27 -0.78
C VAL A 158 -16.36 26.53 -0.85
N LEU A 159 -15.25 26.49 -1.59
CA LEU A 159 -14.30 27.61 -1.64
C LEU A 159 -14.92 28.90 -2.16
N PRO A 160 -15.65 28.89 -3.31
CA PRO A 160 -16.31 30.13 -3.78
C PRO A 160 -17.30 30.68 -2.76
N ALA A 161 -18.11 29.83 -2.13
CA ALA A 161 -19.11 30.28 -1.16
C ALA A 161 -18.47 30.88 0.10
N VAL A 162 -17.43 30.24 0.64
CA VAL A 162 -16.76 30.71 1.87
C VAL A 162 -15.96 32.00 1.60
N ARG A 163 -15.28 32.09 0.45
CA ARG A 163 -14.53 33.31 0.09
C ARG A 163 -15.45 34.54 -0.03
N LEU A 164 -16.63 34.39 -0.65
CA LEU A 164 -17.64 35.46 -0.68
C LEU A 164 -18.07 35.87 0.72
N LEU A 165 -18.29 34.92 1.63
CA LEU A 165 -18.66 35.21 3.02
C LEU A 165 -17.55 35.89 3.82
N ILE A 166 -16.29 35.64 3.52
CA ILE A 166 -15.15 36.33 4.15
C ILE A 166 -15.08 37.80 3.69
N GLU A 167 -15.37 38.06 2.43
CA GLU A 167 -15.35 39.41 1.82
C GLU A 167 -16.56 40.26 2.20
N ASP A 168 -17.69 39.61 2.52
CA ASP A 168 -18.93 40.29 2.92
C ASP A 168 -18.85 40.76 4.38
N ALA A 169 -18.82 42.07 4.57
CA ALA A 169 -18.77 42.70 5.90
C ALA A 169 -20.00 42.40 6.77
N ASP A 170 -21.16 42.18 6.13
CA ASP A 170 -22.42 41.89 6.80
C ASP A 170 -22.63 40.39 7.09
N SER A 171 -21.67 39.54 6.68
CA SER A 171 -21.76 38.11 6.96
C SER A 171 -21.66 37.81 8.46
N ALA A 172 -22.29 36.73 8.90
CA ALA A 172 -22.27 36.30 10.30
C ALA A 172 -20.90 35.78 10.78
N ILE A 173 -19.86 35.79 9.94
CA ILE A 173 -18.49 35.35 10.33
C ILE A 173 -17.84 36.49 11.14
N PRO A 174 -17.51 36.25 12.44
CA PRO A 174 -16.81 37.26 13.26
C PRO A 174 -15.48 37.69 12.66
N ASP A 175 -15.16 38.99 12.70
CA ASP A 175 -13.91 39.53 12.13
C ASP A 175 -12.63 38.83 12.59
N PRO A 176 -12.45 38.45 13.87
CA PRO A 176 -11.24 37.71 14.30
C PRO A 176 -11.13 36.33 13.70
N LEU A 177 -12.22 35.72 13.21
CA LEU A 177 -12.25 34.39 12.61
C LEU A 177 -11.95 34.41 11.11
N ARG A 178 -12.22 35.54 10.41
CA ARG A 178 -12.05 35.68 8.96
C ARG A 178 -10.65 35.28 8.47
N PRO A 179 -9.54 35.73 9.09
CA PRO A 179 -8.19 35.32 8.66
C PRO A 179 -7.95 33.80 8.80
N VAL A 180 -8.48 33.18 9.87
CA VAL A 180 -8.32 31.73 10.10
C VAL A 180 -9.14 30.93 9.08
N VAL A 181 -10.35 31.36 8.77
CA VAL A 181 -11.20 30.78 7.73
C VAL A 181 -10.54 30.90 6.35
N ALA A 182 -9.89 32.04 6.05
CA ALA A 182 -9.13 32.23 4.82
C ALA A 182 -7.97 31.22 4.70
N LEU A 183 -7.18 31.04 5.77
CA LEU A 183 -6.10 30.02 5.81
C LEU A 183 -6.65 28.60 5.59
N ALA A 184 -7.80 28.27 6.16
CA ALA A 184 -8.44 26.98 5.94
C ALA A 184 -8.88 26.80 4.47
N CYS A 185 -9.35 27.85 3.81
CA CYS A 185 -9.65 27.83 2.38
C CYS A 185 -8.39 27.60 1.53
N ASP A 186 -7.28 28.25 1.84
CA ASP A 186 -6.01 28.09 1.13
C ASP A 186 -5.44 26.67 1.27
N GLU A 187 -5.57 26.07 2.47
CA GLU A 187 -5.19 24.68 2.69
C GLU A 187 -6.06 23.71 1.86
N ILE A 188 -7.38 23.91 1.82
CA ILE A 188 -8.30 23.10 1.00
C ILE A 188 -7.95 23.22 -0.48
N GLU A 189 -7.61 24.42 -0.96
CA GLU A 189 -7.17 24.64 -2.34
C GLU A 189 -5.86 23.93 -2.63
N THR A 190 -4.87 24.05 -1.74
CA THR A 190 -3.58 23.37 -1.83
C THR A 190 -3.76 21.85 -1.92
N LEU A 191 -4.59 21.27 -1.05
CA LEU A 191 -4.91 19.84 -1.08
C LEU A 191 -5.60 19.44 -2.39
N THR A 192 -6.47 20.29 -2.93
CA THR A 192 -7.14 20.05 -4.20
C THR A 192 -6.15 20.04 -5.37
N GLN A 193 -5.17 20.95 -5.37
CA GLN A 193 -4.10 20.96 -6.39
C GLN A 193 -3.19 19.74 -6.29
N LYS A 194 -2.84 19.29 -5.08
CA LYS A 194 -2.08 18.06 -4.86
C LYS A 194 -2.80 16.83 -5.42
N VAL A 195 -4.12 16.71 -5.21
CA VAL A 195 -4.93 15.64 -5.80
C VAL A 195 -4.88 15.70 -7.32
N LYS A 196 -5.14 16.86 -7.92
CA LYS A 196 -5.10 17.04 -9.38
C LYS A 196 -3.72 16.73 -9.97
N HIS A 197 -2.65 17.09 -9.25
CA HIS A 197 -1.29 16.79 -9.67
C HIS A 197 -1.05 15.27 -9.70
N SER A 198 -1.41 14.56 -8.62
CA SER A 198 -1.27 13.10 -8.58
C SER A 198 -2.07 12.37 -9.66
N GLU A 199 -3.24 12.90 -10.02
CA GLU A 199 -4.06 12.35 -11.11
C GLU A 199 -3.41 12.54 -12.48
N ARG A 200 -2.78 13.69 -12.73
CA ARG A 200 -2.00 13.92 -13.96
C ARG A 200 -0.79 12.99 -14.06
N GLU A 201 -0.07 12.78 -12.96
CA GLU A 201 1.05 11.83 -12.94
C GLU A 201 0.58 10.39 -13.20
N LEU A 202 -0.55 9.98 -12.60
CA LEU A 202 -1.15 8.68 -12.87
C LEU A 202 -1.56 8.54 -14.35
N GLU A 203 -2.12 9.59 -14.95
CA GLU A 203 -2.50 9.60 -16.36
C GLU A 203 -1.27 9.52 -17.29
N ALA A 204 -0.20 10.23 -16.96
CA ALA A 204 1.05 10.16 -17.72
C ALA A 204 1.64 8.75 -17.70
N LEU A 205 1.71 8.12 -16.52
CA LEU A 205 2.20 6.75 -16.38
C LEU A 205 1.27 5.73 -17.06
N ALA A 206 -0.06 5.92 -16.99
CA ALA A 206 -1.02 5.04 -17.63
C ALA A 206 -0.81 4.91 -19.15
N LYS A 207 -0.33 5.99 -19.81
CA LYS A 207 -0.06 6.01 -21.25
C LYS A 207 1.19 5.21 -21.63
N THR A 208 2.11 4.98 -20.71
CA THR A 208 3.39 4.28 -20.97
C THR A 208 3.33 2.77 -20.66
N ILE A 209 2.27 2.29 -20.01
CA ILE A 209 2.16 0.91 -19.52
C ILE A 209 1.12 0.14 -20.33
N PRO A 210 1.54 -0.83 -21.18
CA PRO A 210 0.62 -1.58 -22.05
C PRO A 210 -0.46 -2.34 -21.30
N GLU A 211 -0.16 -2.85 -20.10
CA GLU A 211 -1.12 -3.55 -19.24
C GLU A 211 -2.25 -2.62 -18.79
N VAL A 212 -1.93 -1.38 -18.45
CA VAL A 212 -2.94 -0.37 -18.07
C VAL A 212 -3.82 -0.01 -19.28
N ALA A 213 -3.22 0.12 -20.46
CA ALA A 213 -3.98 0.37 -21.69
C ALA A 213 -5.00 -0.75 -21.98
N ARG A 214 -4.62 -2.03 -21.77
CA ARG A 214 -5.55 -3.17 -21.90
C ARG A 214 -6.69 -3.10 -20.86
N ILE A 215 -6.41 -2.72 -19.62
CA ILE A 215 -7.45 -2.59 -18.60
C ILE A 215 -8.39 -1.44 -18.93
N LEU A 216 -7.87 -0.33 -19.46
CA LEU A 216 -8.66 0.84 -19.89
C LEU A 216 -9.59 0.52 -21.06
N SER A 217 -9.32 -0.51 -21.88
CA SER A 217 -10.22 -0.92 -22.97
C SER A 217 -11.52 -1.59 -22.49
N ILE A 218 -11.59 -1.93 -21.19
CA ILE A 218 -12.79 -2.53 -20.59
C ILE A 218 -13.83 -1.43 -20.36
N PRO A 219 -15.06 -1.55 -20.92
CA PRO A 219 -16.11 -0.56 -20.71
C PRO A 219 -16.40 -0.30 -19.23
N GLY A 220 -16.46 0.98 -18.85
CA GLY A 220 -16.69 1.40 -17.46
C GLY A 220 -15.45 1.47 -16.57
N VAL A 221 -14.28 1.06 -17.04
CA VAL A 221 -13.03 1.17 -16.29
C VAL A 221 -12.34 2.50 -16.63
N GLY A 222 -12.27 3.39 -15.65
CA GLY A 222 -11.54 4.65 -15.76
C GLY A 222 -10.07 4.54 -15.33
N MET A 223 -9.28 5.58 -15.62
CA MET A 223 -7.84 5.65 -15.37
C MET A 223 -7.45 5.31 -13.92
N ILE A 224 -8.18 5.85 -12.93
CA ILE A 224 -7.93 5.58 -11.50
C ILE A 224 -8.08 4.10 -11.18
N VAL A 225 -9.12 3.45 -11.70
CA VAL A 225 -9.35 2.02 -11.48
C VAL A 225 -8.31 1.17 -12.20
N ALA A 226 -7.99 1.49 -13.45
CA ALA A 226 -7.01 0.75 -14.25
C ALA A 226 -5.61 0.78 -13.63
N THR A 227 -5.15 1.96 -13.22
CA THR A 227 -3.84 2.13 -12.58
C THR A 227 -3.79 1.49 -11.19
N ALA A 228 -4.88 1.58 -10.40
CA ALA A 228 -4.97 0.90 -9.11
C ALA A 228 -4.94 -0.62 -9.29
N PHE A 229 -5.67 -1.15 -10.27
CA PHE A 229 -5.68 -2.58 -10.59
C PHE A 229 -4.27 -3.07 -10.92
N PHE A 230 -3.57 -2.40 -11.83
CA PHE A 230 -2.18 -2.72 -12.17
C PHE A 230 -1.25 -2.71 -10.95
N ALA A 231 -1.37 -1.70 -10.08
CA ALA A 231 -0.47 -1.53 -8.94
C ALA A 231 -0.74 -2.48 -7.77
N PHE A 232 -2.00 -2.90 -7.55
CA PHE A 232 -2.39 -3.67 -6.38
C PHE A 232 -2.72 -5.13 -6.66
N VAL A 233 -3.22 -5.45 -7.85
CA VAL A 233 -3.49 -6.83 -8.27
C VAL A 233 -2.24 -7.47 -8.87
N GLY A 234 -1.53 -6.76 -9.73
CA GLY A 234 -0.33 -7.25 -10.42
C GLY A 234 -0.67 -8.32 -11.46
N ASP A 235 0.04 -9.44 -11.42
CA ASP A 235 -0.19 -10.55 -12.35
C ASP A 235 -1.52 -11.25 -12.09
N VAL A 236 -2.42 -11.18 -13.06
CA VAL A 236 -3.75 -11.79 -12.99
C VAL A 236 -3.74 -13.31 -13.24
N THR A 237 -2.67 -13.84 -13.83
CA THR A 237 -2.56 -15.28 -14.14
C THR A 237 -2.42 -16.13 -12.88
N ARG A 238 -2.10 -15.54 -11.75
CA ARG A 238 -2.07 -16.18 -10.43
C ARG A 238 -3.45 -16.60 -9.91
N PHE A 239 -4.52 -16.09 -10.52
CA PHE A 239 -5.89 -16.45 -10.14
C PHE A 239 -6.41 -17.56 -11.03
N PRO A 240 -6.89 -18.69 -10.47
CA PRO A 240 -7.41 -19.81 -11.25
C PRO A 240 -8.62 -19.43 -12.12
N SER A 241 -9.38 -18.40 -11.75
CA SER A 241 -10.53 -17.91 -12.52
C SER A 241 -10.91 -16.47 -12.14
N GLY A 242 -11.76 -15.82 -12.95
CA GLY A 242 -12.30 -14.50 -12.64
C GLY A 242 -13.09 -14.45 -11.32
N ARG A 243 -13.72 -15.56 -10.89
CA ARG A 243 -14.39 -15.65 -9.58
C ARG A 243 -13.39 -15.49 -8.42
N HIS A 244 -12.23 -16.11 -8.53
CA HIS A 244 -11.17 -15.96 -7.51
C HIS A 244 -10.63 -14.52 -7.46
N LEU A 245 -10.47 -13.88 -8.61
CA LEU A 245 -10.12 -12.47 -8.68
C LEU A 245 -11.21 -11.58 -8.07
N ALA A 246 -12.48 -11.83 -8.38
CA ALA A 246 -13.60 -11.08 -7.78
C ALA A 246 -13.64 -11.24 -6.26
N SER A 247 -13.42 -12.45 -5.75
CA SER A 247 -13.31 -12.73 -4.32
C SER A 247 -12.14 -11.98 -3.66
N TYR A 248 -10.98 -11.99 -4.32
CA TYR A 248 -9.80 -11.24 -3.86
C TYR A 248 -10.07 -9.73 -3.76
N LEU A 249 -10.87 -9.19 -4.69
CA LEU A 249 -11.28 -7.79 -4.71
C LEU A 249 -12.46 -7.48 -3.76
N GLY A 250 -12.99 -8.46 -3.05
CA GLY A 250 -14.16 -8.31 -2.19
C GLY A 250 -15.48 -8.10 -2.95
N LEU A 251 -15.52 -8.45 -4.24
CA LEU A 251 -16.70 -8.33 -5.12
C LEU A 251 -17.57 -9.60 -5.10
N THR A 252 -17.67 -10.28 -3.96
CA THR A 252 -18.54 -11.43 -3.78
C THR A 252 -19.87 -11.01 -3.16
N PRO A 253 -21.01 -11.60 -3.59
CA PRO A 253 -22.28 -11.39 -2.90
C PRO A 253 -22.15 -11.80 -1.43
N ARG A 254 -22.67 -10.97 -0.51
CA ARG A 254 -22.85 -11.41 0.87
C ARG A 254 -23.93 -12.48 0.89
N GLU A 255 -23.61 -13.63 1.45
CA GLU A 255 -24.64 -14.55 1.91
C GLU A 255 -25.37 -13.87 3.08
N ARG A 256 -26.71 -13.79 2.98
CA ARG A 256 -27.58 -13.27 4.06
C ARG A 256 -28.12 -14.43 4.88
#